data_47ef96b71740b0944a4fe43959461ca7
#
_entry.id   47ef96b71740b0944a4fe43959461ca7
#
_cell.length_a   1.000
_cell.length_b   1.000
_cell.length_c   1.000
_cell.angle_alpha   90.00
_cell.angle_beta   90.00
_cell.angle_gamma   90.00
#
_symmetry.space_group_name_H-M   'P 1'
#
loop_
_entity.id
_entity.type
_entity.pdbx_description
1 polymer ?
#
loop_
_entity_poly.entity_id
_entity_poly.type
_entity_poly.pdbx_seq_one_letter_code
_entity_poly.pdbx_strand_id
1 'polypeptide(L)'
;MPGGRAAMARAAFWFAFAGVLIVLLAFLPPQGAEQNDLGLLGVTLGAALLAVTALVGFDRIPLWAFHVGTVVSTALATLAIYSWGDQAPYGPLPYLWVTIYAFYFFSLPSALVHMAVLGAMFGVELGTRDLDYVPITDWIATIGTLTVAGLVVAVIRDRLIGLISNLTDAARSDPLTALFNRRGFEEAFDIELERARRADRGLSVIVGDLDRFKDVNDRFGHAAGDAVLRRVGTTIRSTKRSWDIAARIGGEEFAVLAPDTDEHGAYVLAERLRMAIEQTFEPAGAGQLTASFGIVSFPIHGQTGEVLLQAADQALYAAKRLGRNRAVISSAEVPGILARAPRGRDDSRVELATLLNLAEALDVRDSGSATHCQRVGRYAELIARELGLPPDAVERVRIAGILHDVGRVGVPDELLNKRGPLTDDEWGWMHSHPAVGARMLDTTEFGDIGQWILAHHERPDGKGYPGGLAADEVPLEASILAVADAYEAMTADRPYRQPLDPVAASEELRRGAGRQFDERVVDAILRVV
;
A
#
# COMPACT_ATOMS: atom_id res chain seq x y z
N MET A 1 -12.75 19.92 11.98
CA MET A 1 -12.99 21.39 12.07
C MET A 1 -12.44 22.02 10.80
N PRO A 2 -13.17 22.90 10.11
CA PRO A 2 -12.69 23.53 8.89
C PRO A 2 -11.49 24.44 9.20
N GLY A 3 -10.36 24.15 8.57
CA GLY A 3 -9.21 25.05 8.49
C GLY A 3 -8.20 25.07 9.64
N GLY A 4 -8.34 24.26 10.66
CA GLY A 4 -7.36 24.23 11.76
C GLY A 4 -7.23 25.52 12.58
N ARG A 5 -6.36 25.51 13.62
CA ARG A 5 -6.13 26.65 14.53
C ARG A 5 -5.68 27.92 13.80
N ALA A 6 -4.84 27.78 12.79
CA ALA A 6 -4.34 28.90 12.00
C ALA A 6 -5.43 29.65 11.21
N ALA A 7 -6.44 28.92 10.69
CA ALA A 7 -7.57 29.54 10.01
C ALA A 7 -8.49 30.27 10.99
N MET A 8 -8.73 29.70 12.18
CA MET A 8 -9.49 30.37 13.26
C MET A 8 -8.81 31.66 13.71
N ALA A 9 -7.49 31.62 13.90
CA ALA A 9 -6.71 32.79 14.30
C ALA A 9 -6.73 33.91 13.24
N ARG A 10 -6.57 33.56 11.95
CA ARG A 10 -6.69 34.51 10.83
C ARG A 10 -8.05 35.16 10.77
N ALA A 11 -9.10 34.36 10.89
CA ALA A 11 -10.47 34.90 10.89
C ALA A 11 -10.72 35.79 12.11
N ALA A 12 -10.29 35.38 13.31
CA ALA A 12 -10.40 36.19 14.53
C ALA A 12 -9.66 37.52 14.40
N PHE A 13 -8.47 37.53 13.80
CA PHE A 13 -7.76 38.78 13.48
C PHE A 13 -8.58 39.71 12.57
N TRP A 14 -9.07 39.18 11.43
CA TRP A 14 -9.82 40.00 10.49
C TRP A 14 -11.14 40.53 11.07
N PHE A 15 -11.86 39.74 11.86
CA PHE A 15 -13.09 40.18 12.51
C PHE A 15 -12.82 41.22 13.60
N ALA A 16 -11.78 41.03 14.43
CA ALA A 16 -11.40 42.02 15.42
C ALA A 16 -10.91 43.33 14.76
N PHE A 17 -10.13 43.23 13.68
CA PHE A 17 -9.68 44.39 12.90
C PHE A 17 -10.86 45.15 12.27
N ALA A 18 -11.82 44.45 11.67
CA ALA A 18 -13.04 45.07 11.16
C ALA A 18 -13.84 45.75 12.27
N GLY A 19 -13.92 45.11 13.45
CA GLY A 19 -14.52 45.72 14.63
C GLY A 19 -13.87 47.06 15.03
N VAL A 20 -12.52 47.11 15.05
CA VAL A 20 -11.75 48.34 15.29
C VAL A 20 -12.12 49.42 14.27
N LEU A 21 -12.16 49.08 12.96
CA LEU A 21 -12.53 50.06 11.92
C LEU A 21 -13.95 50.60 12.09
N ILE A 22 -14.92 49.73 12.41
CA ILE A 22 -16.33 50.16 12.63
C ILE A 22 -16.42 51.09 13.80
N VAL A 23 -15.76 50.83 14.93
CA VAL A 23 -15.76 51.71 16.09
C VAL A 23 -15.07 53.04 15.79
N LEU A 24 -13.98 53.02 15.02
CA LEU A 24 -13.29 54.26 14.60
C LEU A 24 -14.16 55.14 13.72
N LEU A 25 -15.11 54.60 12.94
CA LEU A 25 -16.07 55.36 12.17
C LEU A 25 -17.00 56.19 13.08
N ALA A 26 -17.22 55.76 14.31
CA ALA A 26 -18.04 56.51 15.29
C ALA A 26 -17.42 57.85 15.72
N PHE A 27 -16.10 58.03 15.55
CA PHE A 27 -15.40 59.28 15.83
C PHE A 27 -15.45 60.29 14.66
N LEU A 28 -16.09 59.95 13.54
CA LEU A 28 -16.29 60.87 12.41
C LEU A 28 -17.52 61.76 12.64
N PRO A 29 -17.50 63.06 12.31
CA PRO A 29 -18.66 63.98 12.43
C PRO A 29 -19.81 63.57 11.49
N PRO A 30 -21.10 63.80 11.88
CA PRO A 30 -21.59 64.45 13.11
C PRO A 30 -21.64 63.43 14.27
N GLN A 31 -21.13 63.88 15.43
CA GLN A 31 -21.20 63.12 16.68
C GLN A 31 -22.50 63.38 17.41
N GLY A 32 -23.16 62.34 17.94
CA GLY A 32 -24.36 62.54 18.80
C GLY A 32 -23.96 63.07 20.17
N ALA A 33 -24.82 63.91 20.74
CA ALA A 33 -24.57 64.61 22.03
C ALA A 33 -24.47 63.65 23.25
N GLU A 34 -24.82 62.35 23.09
CA GLU A 34 -24.85 61.32 24.15
C GLU A 34 -23.77 60.22 24.01
N GLN A 35 -22.83 60.43 23.11
CA GLN A 35 -21.79 59.38 22.83
C GLN A 35 -20.75 59.28 23.97
N ASN A 36 -20.49 58.09 24.44
CA ASN A 36 -19.45 57.82 25.44
C ASN A 36 -18.09 57.50 24.77
N ASP A 37 -17.28 58.52 24.51
CA ASP A 37 -16.00 58.44 23.87
C ASP A 37 -14.99 57.55 24.63
N LEU A 38 -15.02 57.55 25.97
CA LEU A 38 -14.16 56.68 26.79
C LEU A 38 -14.53 55.22 26.64
N GLY A 39 -15.81 54.89 26.54
CA GLY A 39 -16.31 53.55 26.29
C GLY A 39 -15.86 53.04 24.92
N LEU A 40 -16.00 53.85 23.87
CA LEU A 40 -15.57 53.51 22.50
C LEU A 40 -14.07 53.36 22.39
N LEU A 41 -13.28 54.18 23.08
CA LEU A 41 -11.83 54.02 23.15
C LEU A 41 -11.46 52.67 23.79
N GLY A 42 -12.13 52.31 24.89
CA GLY A 42 -11.93 51.00 25.56
C GLY A 42 -12.25 49.83 24.67
N VAL A 43 -13.34 49.87 23.90
CA VAL A 43 -13.70 48.86 22.91
C VAL A 43 -12.64 48.75 21.82
N THR A 44 -12.18 49.87 21.28
CA THR A 44 -11.13 49.92 20.24
C THR A 44 -9.85 49.27 20.73
N LEU A 45 -9.39 49.60 21.94
CA LEU A 45 -8.18 48.98 22.52
C LEU A 45 -8.36 47.48 22.79
N GLY A 46 -9.53 47.07 23.30
CA GLY A 46 -9.84 45.66 23.53
C GLY A 46 -9.88 44.84 22.24
N ALA A 47 -10.51 45.35 21.20
CA ALA A 47 -10.54 44.68 19.89
C ALA A 47 -9.16 44.66 19.24
N ALA A 48 -8.36 45.73 19.35
CA ALA A 48 -6.99 45.75 18.88
C ALA A 48 -6.10 44.69 19.61
N LEU A 49 -6.29 44.55 20.93
CA LEU A 49 -5.58 43.53 21.72
C LEU A 49 -5.95 42.11 21.27
N LEU A 50 -7.23 41.83 21.02
CA LEU A 50 -7.68 40.55 20.46
C LEU A 50 -7.07 40.27 19.07
N ALA A 51 -7.04 41.29 18.20
CA ALA A 51 -6.43 41.18 16.88
C ALA A 51 -4.93 40.84 16.97
N VAL A 52 -4.18 41.56 17.82
CA VAL A 52 -2.74 41.30 18.03
C VAL A 52 -2.53 39.92 18.63
N THR A 53 -3.33 39.50 19.60
CA THR A 53 -3.24 38.17 20.20
C THR A 53 -3.49 37.08 19.17
N ALA A 54 -4.46 37.22 18.29
CA ALA A 54 -4.76 36.30 17.22
C ALA A 54 -3.62 36.24 16.18
N LEU A 55 -3.00 37.37 15.87
CA LEU A 55 -1.89 37.49 14.92
C LEU A 55 -0.59 36.86 15.46
N VAL A 56 -0.23 37.16 16.72
CA VAL A 56 1.02 36.67 17.33
C VAL A 56 0.91 35.22 17.76
N GLY A 57 -0.25 34.81 18.29
CA GLY A 57 -0.47 33.43 18.76
C GLY A 57 -0.68 32.43 17.65
N PHE A 58 -1.21 32.88 16.52
CA PHE A 58 -1.49 32.14 15.28
C PHE A 58 -1.88 30.65 15.48
N ASP A 59 -0.96 29.72 15.33
CA ASP A 59 -1.16 28.27 15.48
C ASP A 59 -0.98 27.73 16.91
N ARG A 60 -0.49 28.57 17.84
CA ARG A 60 -0.20 28.21 19.24
C ARG A 60 -1.40 28.37 20.16
N ILE A 61 -2.43 29.12 19.74
CA ILE A 61 -3.63 29.37 20.54
C ILE A 61 -4.39 28.05 20.79
N PRO A 62 -4.66 27.67 22.05
CA PRO A 62 -5.43 26.46 22.35
C PRO A 62 -6.91 26.69 21.97
N LEU A 63 -7.60 25.58 21.60
CA LEU A 63 -8.99 25.67 21.10
C LEU A 63 -9.98 26.34 22.08
N TRP A 64 -9.82 26.15 23.39
CA TRP A 64 -10.68 26.80 24.39
C TRP A 64 -10.55 28.33 24.40
N ALA A 65 -9.36 28.84 24.04
CA ALA A 65 -9.14 30.28 24.02
C ALA A 65 -9.94 30.98 22.91
N PHE A 66 -10.28 30.31 21.81
CA PHE A 66 -11.18 30.88 20.79
C PHE A 66 -12.61 31.02 21.32
N HIS A 67 -13.09 30.12 22.17
CA HIS A 67 -14.38 30.26 22.84
C HIS A 67 -14.38 31.47 23.78
N VAL A 68 -13.31 31.62 24.59
CA VAL A 68 -13.15 32.80 25.45
C VAL A 68 -13.07 34.09 24.61
N GLY A 69 -12.29 34.09 23.54
CA GLY A 69 -12.18 35.23 22.62
C GLY A 69 -13.52 35.60 22.00
N THR A 70 -14.38 34.63 21.67
CA THR A 70 -15.74 34.89 21.15
C THR A 70 -16.63 35.54 22.20
N VAL A 71 -16.58 35.12 23.47
CA VAL A 71 -17.33 35.75 24.56
C VAL A 71 -16.84 37.17 24.80
N VAL A 72 -15.52 37.39 24.82
CA VAL A 72 -14.94 38.75 24.95
C VAL A 72 -15.33 39.62 23.76
N SER A 73 -15.36 39.11 22.54
CA SER A 73 -15.82 39.84 21.34
C SER A 73 -17.30 40.22 21.46
N THR A 74 -18.13 39.31 22.02
CA THR A 74 -19.55 39.62 22.31
C THR A 74 -19.67 40.75 23.31
N ALA A 75 -18.90 40.73 24.41
CA ALA A 75 -18.90 41.78 25.42
C ALA A 75 -18.43 43.13 24.86
N LEU A 76 -17.38 43.14 24.03
CA LEU A 76 -16.91 44.34 23.35
C LEU A 76 -17.97 44.92 22.38
N ALA A 77 -18.65 44.05 21.63
CA ALA A 77 -19.75 44.47 20.75
C ALA A 77 -20.91 45.10 21.55
N THR A 78 -21.28 44.49 22.68
CA THR A 78 -22.30 45.01 23.58
C THR A 78 -21.90 46.38 24.14
N LEU A 79 -20.67 46.52 24.61
CA LEU A 79 -20.14 47.78 25.13
C LEU A 79 -20.06 48.85 24.04
N ALA A 80 -19.75 48.49 22.79
CA ALA A 80 -19.77 49.43 21.66
C ALA A 80 -21.18 49.96 21.42
N ILE A 81 -22.19 49.10 21.38
CA ILE A 81 -23.58 49.45 21.15
C ILE A 81 -24.10 50.37 22.30
N TYR A 82 -23.77 50.00 23.54
CA TYR A 82 -24.12 50.82 24.71
C TYR A 82 -23.45 52.20 24.65
N SER A 83 -22.17 52.29 24.28
CA SER A 83 -21.40 53.54 24.23
C SER A 83 -21.81 54.46 23.08
N TRP A 84 -22.46 53.97 22.04
CA TRP A 84 -23.04 54.79 20.97
C TRP A 84 -24.34 55.49 21.38
N GLY A 85 -25.01 55.07 22.46
CA GLY A 85 -26.26 55.59 22.92
C GLY A 85 -27.46 55.27 22.03
N ASP A 86 -28.59 55.96 22.22
CA ASP A 86 -29.86 55.63 21.52
C ASP A 86 -29.84 55.87 20.01
N GLN A 87 -28.87 56.61 19.51
CA GLN A 87 -28.70 56.90 18.08
C GLN A 87 -27.64 56.05 17.43
N ALA A 88 -27.36 54.84 17.96
CA ALA A 88 -26.36 53.92 17.38
C ALA A 88 -26.59 53.71 15.87
N PRO A 89 -25.73 54.24 14.99
CA PRO A 89 -25.99 54.27 13.54
C PRO A 89 -26.01 52.90 12.90
N TYR A 90 -25.44 51.90 13.58
CA TYR A 90 -25.27 50.55 13.06
C TYR A 90 -26.01 49.49 13.88
N GLY A 91 -26.71 49.85 14.96
CA GLY A 91 -27.50 48.95 15.79
C GLY A 91 -26.76 47.65 16.15
N PRO A 92 -27.41 46.48 16.02
CA PRO A 92 -26.85 45.17 16.40
C PRO A 92 -25.86 44.56 15.37
N LEU A 93 -25.45 45.29 14.31
CA LEU A 93 -24.53 44.79 13.28
C LEU A 93 -23.22 44.21 13.84
N PRO A 94 -22.59 44.75 14.90
CA PRO A 94 -21.39 44.13 15.48
C PRO A 94 -21.56 42.65 15.90
N TYR A 95 -22.76 42.26 16.32
CA TYR A 95 -23.06 40.88 16.69
C TYR A 95 -23.07 39.93 15.50
N LEU A 96 -23.30 40.42 14.28
CA LEU A 96 -23.29 39.58 13.07
C LEU A 96 -21.91 38.89 12.85
N TRP A 97 -20.82 39.63 13.09
CA TRP A 97 -19.48 39.12 12.95
C TRP A 97 -19.18 37.98 13.94
N VAL A 98 -19.59 38.17 15.19
CA VAL A 98 -19.45 37.14 16.24
C VAL A 98 -20.29 35.92 15.89
N THR A 99 -21.52 36.12 15.40
CA THR A 99 -22.41 35.04 14.97
C THR A 99 -21.82 34.24 13.81
N ILE A 100 -21.36 34.92 12.75
CA ILE A 100 -20.73 34.28 11.60
C ILE A 100 -19.52 33.46 12.05
N TYR A 101 -18.64 34.02 12.90
CA TYR A 101 -17.48 33.32 13.42
C TYR A 101 -17.87 32.06 14.20
N ALA A 102 -18.84 32.19 15.13
CA ALA A 102 -19.27 31.06 15.96
C ALA A 102 -19.85 29.91 15.13
N PHE A 103 -20.77 30.21 14.19
CA PHE A 103 -21.40 29.18 13.37
C PHE A 103 -20.49 28.59 12.29
N TYR A 104 -19.45 29.33 11.87
CA TYR A 104 -18.50 28.84 10.90
C TYR A 104 -17.46 27.91 11.53
N PHE A 105 -16.91 28.25 12.70
CA PHE A 105 -15.78 27.52 13.28
C PHE A 105 -16.15 26.54 14.40
N PHE A 106 -17.25 26.73 15.10
CA PHE A 106 -17.64 25.86 16.19
C PHE A 106 -18.69 24.81 15.77
N SER A 107 -18.84 23.78 16.61
CA SER A 107 -19.94 22.83 16.47
C SER A 107 -21.29 23.57 16.72
N LEU A 108 -22.35 23.05 16.10
CA LEU A 108 -23.69 23.68 16.27
C LEU A 108 -24.11 23.87 17.75
N PRO A 109 -23.92 22.87 18.66
CA PRO A 109 -24.22 23.08 20.07
C PRO A 109 -23.41 24.23 20.69
N SER A 110 -22.11 24.30 20.39
CA SER A 110 -21.24 25.36 20.91
C SER A 110 -21.63 26.75 20.36
N ALA A 111 -21.98 26.84 19.08
CA ALA A 111 -22.44 28.07 18.46
C ALA A 111 -23.76 28.57 19.09
N LEU A 112 -24.69 27.65 19.38
CA LEU A 112 -25.94 27.99 20.10
C LEU A 112 -25.69 28.47 21.52
N VAL A 113 -24.69 27.93 22.23
CA VAL A 113 -24.27 28.45 23.54
C VAL A 113 -23.78 29.88 23.41
N HIS A 114 -22.94 30.19 22.40
CA HIS A 114 -22.50 31.56 22.13
C HIS A 114 -23.68 32.49 21.77
N MET A 115 -24.67 32.01 21.05
CA MET A 115 -25.91 32.80 20.78
C MET A 115 -26.72 33.08 22.05
N ALA A 116 -26.79 32.10 22.98
CA ALA A 116 -27.45 32.34 24.27
C ALA A 116 -26.70 33.39 25.10
N VAL A 117 -25.37 33.36 25.13
CA VAL A 117 -24.53 34.38 25.79
C VAL A 117 -24.75 35.76 25.16
N LEU A 118 -24.74 35.83 23.82
CA LEU A 118 -25.00 37.05 23.07
C LEU A 118 -26.41 37.59 23.37
N GLY A 119 -27.41 36.72 23.34
CA GLY A 119 -28.80 37.12 23.66
C GLY A 119 -28.95 37.65 25.08
N ALA A 120 -28.26 37.03 26.06
CA ALA A 120 -28.25 37.52 27.43
C ALA A 120 -27.59 38.92 27.56
N MET A 121 -26.40 39.10 26.96
CA MET A 121 -25.68 40.38 26.97
C MET A 121 -26.49 41.50 26.28
N PHE A 122 -27.07 41.21 25.10
CA PHE A 122 -27.91 42.15 24.40
C PHE A 122 -29.21 42.48 25.17
N GLY A 123 -29.82 41.49 25.84
CA GLY A 123 -31.00 41.74 26.70
C GLY A 123 -30.69 42.62 27.90
N VAL A 124 -29.52 42.48 28.52
CA VAL A 124 -29.08 43.40 29.60
C VAL A 124 -28.88 44.79 29.06
N GLU A 125 -28.24 44.97 27.91
CA GLU A 125 -28.02 46.26 27.26
C GLU A 125 -29.35 46.96 26.96
N LEU A 126 -30.31 46.26 26.32
CA LEU A 126 -31.64 46.80 26.07
C LEU A 126 -32.40 47.22 27.35
N GLY A 127 -32.23 46.45 28.43
CA GLY A 127 -32.85 46.75 29.72
C GLY A 127 -32.29 48.00 30.45
N THR A 128 -31.10 48.46 30.01
CA THR A 128 -30.48 49.69 30.56
C THR A 128 -30.89 50.99 29.82
N ARG A 129 -31.61 50.86 28.69
CA ARG A 129 -32.11 51.99 27.89
C ARG A 129 -33.44 52.51 28.45
N ASP A 130 -33.61 53.82 28.45
CA ASP A 130 -34.87 54.45 28.79
C ASP A 130 -35.72 54.54 27.51
N LEU A 131 -36.46 53.45 27.21
CA LEU A 131 -37.23 53.26 25.99
C LEU A 131 -38.75 53.48 26.30
N ASP A 132 -39.43 54.23 25.48
CA ASP A 132 -40.88 54.42 25.55
C ASP A 132 -41.72 53.17 25.19
N TYR A 133 -41.08 52.05 24.87
CA TYR A 133 -41.70 50.78 24.46
C TYR A 133 -41.03 49.58 25.08
N VAL A 134 -41.68 48.40 25.00
CA VAL A 134 -41.12 47.11 25.50
C VAL A 134 -40.08 46.59 24.53
N PRO A 135 -38.80 46.53 24.91
CA PRO A 135 -37.71 46.19 23.98
C PRO A 135 -37.66 44.70 23.58
N ILE A 136 -38.62 43.91 24.03
CA ILE A 136 -38.64 42.44 23.76
C ILE A 136 -38.76 42.10 22.26
N THR A 137 -39.46 42.97 21.49
CA THR A 137 -39.61 42.77 20.05
C THR A 137 -38.28 42.93 19.31
N ASP A 138 -37.48 43.92 19.72
CA ASP A 138 -36.17 44.17 19.13
C ASP A 138 -35.18 43.05 19.48
N TRP A 139 -35.28 42.56 20.73
CA TRP A 139 -34.50 41.42 21.16
C TRP A 139 -34.85 40.17 20.34
N ILE A 140 -36.14 39.82 20.21
CA ILE A 140 -36.59 38.64 19.44
C ILE A 140 -36.20 38.80 17.97
N ALA A 141 -36.43 39.95 17.36
CA ALA A 141 -36.10 40.20 15.96
C ALA A 141 -34.60 40.08 15.69
N THR A 142 -33.77 40.67 16.56
CA THR A 142 -32.31 40.64 16.43
C THR A 142 -31.76 39.25 16.64
N ILE A 143 -32.07 38.59 17.77
CA ILE A 143 -31.56 37.24 18.07
C ILE A 143 -32.11 36.24 17.09
N GLY A 144 -33.36 36.32 16.69
CA GLY A 144 -33.97 35.48 15.67
C GLY A 144 -33.24 35.61 14.32
N THR A 145 -33.02 36.85 13.86
CA THR A 145 -32.33 37.12 12.60
C THR A 145 -30.88 36.61 12.63
N LEU A 146 -30.14 36.91 13.70
CA LEU A 146 -28.75 36.42 13.86
C LEU A 146 -28.69 34.89 13.93
N THR A 147 -29.62 34.24 14.64
CA THR A 147 -29.67 32.79 14.72
C THR A 147 -29.94 32.17 13.35
N VAL A 148 -30.91 32.70 12.60
CA VAL A 148 -31.19 32.23 11.23
C VAL A 148 -29.97 32.43 10.31
N ALA A 149 -29.35 33.62 10.35
CA ALA A 149 -28.14 33.91 9.60
C ALA A 149 -26.99 32.90 9.96
N GLY A 150 -26.80 32.67 11.25
CA GLY A 150 -25.82 31.67 11.73
C GLY A 150 -26.12 30.25 11.25
N LEU A 151 -27.37 29.81 11.33
CA LEU A 151 -27.79 28.49 10.82
C LEU A 151 -27.54 28.37 9.32
N VAL A 152 -27.82 29.41 8.53
CA VAL A 152 -27.50 29.41 7.10
C VAL A 152 -26.01 29.27 6.87
N VAL A 153 -25.15 29.95 7.62
CA VAL A 153 -23.69 29.80 7.56
C VAL A 153 -23.28 28.39 7.88
N ALA A 154 -23.83 27.78 8.94
CA ALA A 154 -23.52 26.38 9.29
C ALA A 154 -23.91 25.39 8.19
N VAL A 155 -25.10 25.54 7.60
CA VAL A 155 -25.58 24.69 6.50
C VAL A 155 -24.69 24.83 5.26
N ILE A 156 -24.33 26.06 4.88
CA ILE A 156 -23.44 26.30 3.73
C ILE A 156 -22.07 25.69 3.99
N ARG A 157 -21.49 25.87 5.17
CA ARG A 157 -20.22 25.28 5.58
C ARG A 157 -20.25 23.77 5.46
N ASP A 158 -21.27 23.11 6.01
CA ASP A 158 -21.36 21.65 6.01
C ASP A 158 -21.54 21.10 4.58
N ARG A 159 -22.30 21.78 3.74
CA ARG A 159 -22.42 21.45 2.32
C ARG A 159 -21.09 21.61 1.57
N LEU A 160 -20.36 22.69 1.81
CA LEU A 160 -19.05 22.92 1.17
C LEU A 160 -18.03 21.85 1.59
N ILE A 161 -18.00 21.50 2.87
CA ILE A 161 -17.11 20.42 3.37
C ILE A 161 -17.47 19.09 2.69
N GLY A 162 -18.75 18.76 2.61
CA GLY A 162 -19.22 17.54 1.94
C GLY A 162 -18.88 17.52 0.45
N LEU A 163 -19.05 18.65 -0.26
CA LEU A 163 -18.68 18.75 -1.67
C LEU A 163 -17.17 18.61 -1.89
N ILE A 164 -16.34 19.23 -1.05
CA ILE A 164 -14.88 19.12 -1.13
C ILE A 164 -14.46 17.68 -0.88
N SER A 165 -15.03 17.01 0.13
CA SER A 165 -14.76 15.58 0.40
C SER A 165 -15.12 14.71 -0.81
N ASN A 166 -16.33 14.87 -1.35
CA ASN A 166 -16.79 14.09 -2.50
C ASN A 166 -15.91 14.34 -3.76
N LEU A 167 -15.51 15.58 -4.00
CA LEU A 167 -14.59 15.91 -5.10
C LEU A 167 -13.20 15.31 -4.89
N THR A 168 -12.70 15.31 -3.66
CA THR A 168 -11.41 14.70 -3.34
C THR A 168 -11.46 13.19 -3.51
N ASP A 169 -12.52 12.54 -3.03
CA ASP A 169 -12.71 11.09 -3.17
C ASP A 169 -12.87 10.70 -4.64
N ALA A 170 -13.65 11.46 -5.42
CA ALA A 170 -13.78 11.27 -6.86
C ALA A 170 -12.44 11.49 -7.60
N ALA A 171 -11.64 12.45 -7.15
CA ALA A 171 -10.32 12.73 -7.74
C ALA A 171 -9.26 11.65 -7.41
N ARG A 172 -9.50 10.79 -6.39
CA ARG A 172 -8.59 9.73 -5.94
C ARG A 172 -8.99 8.33 -6.40
N SER A 173 -10.19 8.14 -6.91
CA SER A 173 -10.72 6.84 -7.29
C SER A 173 -10.69 6.63 -8.80
N ASP A 174 -10.46 5.39 -9.24
CA ASP A 174 -10.65 4.98 -10.63
C ASP A 174 -12.14 4.61 -10.85
N PRO A 175 -12.84 5.30 -11.76
CA PRO A 175 -14.28 5.10 -11.93
C PRO A 175 -14.65 3.73 -12.52
N LEU A 176 -13.72 3.05 -13.17
CA LEU A 176 -13.95 1.75 -13.78
C LEU A 176 -13.87 0.61 -12.77
N THR A 177 -12.84 0.63 -11.91
CA THR A 177 -12.54 -0.46 -10.98
C THR A 177 -12.97 -0.18 -9.55
N ALA A 178 -13.28 1.08 -9.22
CA ALA A 178 -13.55 1.59 -7.88
C ALA A 178 -12.42 1.31 -6.87
N LEU A 179 -11.19 1.16 -7.35
CA LEU A 179 -9.95 1.20 -6.59
C LEU A 179 -9.44 2.65 -6.56
N PHE A 180 -8.36 2.91 -5.80
CA PHE A 180 -7.67 4.19 -5.97
C PHE A 180 -7.12 4.32 -7.41
N ASN A 181 -7.06 5.55 -7.90
CA ASN A 181 -6.31 5.87 -9.12
C ASN A 181 -4.83 6.14 -8.76
N ARG A 182 -4.00 6.43 -9.77
CA ARG A 182 -2.57 6.73 -9.57
C ARG A 182 -2.33 7.81 -8.52
N ARG A 183 -3.08 8.91 -8.57
CA ARG A 183 -2.95 9.99 -7.59
C ARG A 183 -3.28 9.54 -6.17
N GLY A 184 -4.40 8.81 -6.01
CA GLY A 184 -4.80 8.26 -4.72
C GLY A 184 -3.77 7.29 -4.14
N PHE A 185 -3.11 6.50 -5.01
CA PHE A 185 -2.00 5.63 -4.65
C PHE A 185 -0.78 6.41 -4.18
N GLU A 186 -0.30 7.40 -4.95
CA GLU A 186 0.88 8.19 -4.62
C GLU A 186 0.71 8.92 -3.27
N GLU A 187 -0.44 9.57 -3.06
CA GLU A 187 -0.74 10.24 -1.80
C GLU A 187 -0.80 9.26 -0.61
N ALA A 188 -1.37 8.06 -0.79
CA ALA A 188 -1.42 7.03 0.24
C ALA A 188 -0.04 6.43 0.52
N PHE A 189 0.75 6.21 -0.52
CA PHE A 189 2.10 5.68 -0.42
C PHE A 189 3.01 6.59 0.40
N ASP A 190 3.02 7.89 0.11
CA ASP A 190 3.80 8.87 0.85
C ASP A 190 3.44 8.87 2.35
N ILE A 191 2.14 8.80 2.65
CA ILE A 191 1.65 8.77 4.04
C ILE A 191 2.10 7.49 4.76
N GLU A 192 1.92 6.33 4.14
CA GLU A 192 2.26 5.04 4.76
C GLU A 192 3.78 4.84 4.87
N LEU A 193 4.56 5.31 3.88
CA LEU A 193 6.03 5.27 3.94
C LEU A 193 6.56 6.13 5.10
N GLU A 194 6.04 7.34 5.28
CA GLU A 194 6.40 8.19 6.42
C GLU A 194 5.93 7.61 7.76
N ARG A 195 4.82 6.89 7.78
CA ARG A 195 4.33 6.17 8.96
C ARG A 195 5.24 4.99 9.30
N ALA A 196 5.59 4.16 8.31
CA ALA A 196 6.49 3.03 8.43
C ALA A 196 7.86 3.46 8.96
N ARG A 197 8.43 4.54 8.38
CA ARG A 197 9.71 5.12 8.80
C ARG A 197 9.70 5.60 10.25
N ARG A 198 8.62 6.27 10.70
CA ARG A 198 8.52 6.77 12.08
C ARG A 198 8.28 5.68 13.12
N ALA A 199 7.59 4.61 12.73
CA ALA A 199 7.23 3.51 13.62
C ALA A 199 8.24 2.35 13.58
N ASP A 200 9.25 2.41 12.71
CA ASP A 200 10.22 1.34 12.43
C ASP A 200 9.49 0.02 12.06
N ARG A 201 8.53 0.12 11.12
CA ARG A 201 7.71 -1.00 10.65
C ARG A 201 7.88 -1.22 9.17
N GLY A 202 7.61 -2.45 8.72
CA GLY A 202 7.63 -2.79 7.31
C GLY A 202 6.48 -2.16 6.54
N LEU A 203 6.75 -1.79 5.28
CA LEU A 203 5.74 -1.44 4.30
C LEU A 203 6.09 -2.14 3.00
N SER A 204 5.20 -2.94 2.46
CA SER A 204 5.41 -3.58 1.18
C SER A 204 4.56 -2.98 0.08
N VAL A 205 5.13 -2.96 -1.13
CA VAL A 205 4.48 -2.53 -2.36
C VAL A 205 4.47 -3.68 -3.34
N ILE A 206 3.30 -3.98 -3.88
CA ILE A 206 3.09 -4.98 -4.92
C ILE A 206 2.61 -4.22 -6.16
N VAL A 207 3.35 -4.28 -7.25
CA VAL A 207 2.94 -3.73 -8.55
C VAL A 207 2.58 -4.90 -9.46
N GLY A 208 1.44 -4.86 -10.10
CA GLY A 208 0.93 -5.93 -10.94
C GLY A 208 0.48 -5.43 -12.30
N ASP A 209 0.52 -6.31 -13.30
CA ASP A 209 0.09 -6.03 -14.66
C ASP A 209 -0.61 -7.26 -15.24
N LEU A 210 -1.70 -7.04 -15.97
CA LEU A 210 -2.46 -8.12 -16.60
C LEU A 210 -1.76 -8.63 -17.84
N ASP A 211 -1.41 -9.89 -17.82
CA ASP A 211 -0.67 -10.53 -18.90
C ASP A 211 -1.50 -10.58 -20.19
N ARG A 212 -0.94 -10.06 -21.30
CA ARG A 212 -1.56 -10.07 -22.63
C ARG A 212 -2.95 -9.39 -22.67
N PHE A 213 -3.22 -8.42 -21.82
CA PHE A 213 -4.51 -7.72 -21.79
C PHE A 213 -4.85 -7.04 -23.13
N LYS A 214 -3.83 -6.60 -23.87
CA LYS A 214 -4.01 -6.07 -25.23
C LYS A 214 -4.71 -7.09 -26.16
N ASP A 215 -4.34 -8.37 -26.08
CA ASP A 215 -4.94 -9.43 -26.90
C ASP A 215 -6.44 -9.58 -26.61
N VAL A 216 -6.87 -9.35 -25.37
CA VAL A 216 -8.29 -9.33 -24.98
C VAL A 216 -9.01 -8.17 -25.67
N ASN A 217 -8.41 -6.96 -25.64
CA ASN A 217 -8.97 -5.78 -26.31
C ASN A 217 -9.05 -5.97 -27.82
N ASP A 218 -7.97 -6.48 -28.43
CA ASP A 218 -7.87 -6.67 -29.88
C ASP A 218 -8.86 -7.75 -30.40
N ARG A 219 -9.12 -8.80 -29.58
CA ARG A 219 -10.01 -9.91 -29.96
C ARG A 219 -11.48 -9.64 -29.65
N PHE A 220 -11.79 -8.99 -28.50
CA PHE A 220 -13.15 -8.89 -27.96
C PHE A 220 -13.65 -7.43 -27.85
N GLY A 221 -12.80 -6.45 -28.19
CA GLY A 221 -13.09 -5.03 -28.13
C GLY A 221 -12.94 -4.42 -26.74
N HIS A 222 -12.83 -3.10 -26.67
CA HIS A 222 -12.59 -2.34 -25.44
C HIS A 222 -13.68 -2.53 -24.36
N ALA A 223 -14.94 -2.74 -24.77
CA ALA A 223 -16.01 -3.00 -23.81
C ALA A 223 -15.80 -4.29 -23.01
N ALA A 224 -15.24 -5.34 -23.65
CA ALA A 224 -14.85 -6.58 -22.97
C ALA A 224 -13.65 -6.36 -22.06
N GLY A 225 -12.66 -5.60 -22.49
CA GLY A 225 -11.52 -5.20 -21.66
C GLY A 225 -11.96 -4.42 -20.41
N ASP A 226 -12.90 -3.49 -20.55
CA ASP A 226 -13.49 -2.77 -19.42
C ASP A 226 -14.22 -3.70 -18.43
N ALA A 227 -14.92 -4.71 -18.93
CA ALA A 227 -15.56 -5.70 -18.07
C ALA A 227 -14.54 -6.55 -17.30
N VAL A 228 -13.43 -6.92 -17.96
CA VAL A 228 -12.29 -7.60 -17.33
C VAL A 228 -11.68 -6.73 -16.23
N LEU A 229 -11.38 -5.46 -16.50
CA LEU A 229 -10.80 -4.54 -15.52
C LEU A 229 -11.69 -4.36 -14.27
N ARG A 230 -13.02 -4.23 -14.47
CA ARG A 230 -13.97 -4.17 -13.34
C ARG A 230 -13.92 -5.44 -12.49
N ARG A 231 -13.85 -6.60 -13.14
CA ARG A 231 -13.79 -7.89 -12.44
C ARG A 231 -12.48 -8.05 -11.69
N VAL A 232 -11.35 -7.70 -12.29
CA VAL A 232 -10.03 -7.67 -11.62
C VAL A 232 -10.07 -6.75 -10.40
N GLY A 233 -10.58 -5.52 -10.54
CA GLY A 233 -10.72 -4.58 -9.42
C GLY A 233 -11.57 -5.17 -8.27
N THR A 234 -12.62 -5.91 -8.58
CA THR A 234 -13.46 -6.61 -7.59
C THR A 234 -12.68 -7.74 -6.92
N THR A 235 -11.95 -8.55 -7.69
CA THR A 235 -11.11 -9.65 -7.21
C THR A 235 -10.03 -9.13 -6.26
N ILE A 236 -9.30 -8.08 -6.65
CA ILE A 236 -8.28 -7.47 -5.79
C ILE A 236 -8.90 -6.98 -4.47
N ARG A 237 -10.05 -6.31 -4.53
CA ARG A 237 -10.73 -5.77 -3.34
C ARG A 237 -11.18 -6.86 -2.38
N SER A 238 -11.67 -8.00 -2.88
CA SER A 238 -12.11 -9.12 -2.05
C SER A 238 -10.95 -9.95 -1.48
N THR A 239 -9.78 -9.92 -2.14
CA THR A 239 -8.62 -10.74 -1.77
C THR A 239 -7.70 -10.03 -0.76
N LYS A 240 -7.54 -8.70 -0.87
CA LYS A 240 -6.72 -7.90 0.04
C LYS A 240 -7.36 -7.77 1.43
N ARG A 241 -6.55 -7.42 2.44
CA ARG A 241 -7.06 -7.07 3.78
C ARG A 241 -7.76 -5.71 3.76
N SER A 242 -8.56 -5.41 4.77
CA SER A 242 -9.32 -4.14 4.86
C SER A 242 -8.40 -2.90 4.94
N TRP A 243 -7.24 -3.03 5.56
CA TRP A 243 -6.25 -1.95 5.71
C TRP A 243 -5.23 -1.87 4.56
N ASP A 244 -5.14 -2.89 3.69
CA ASP A 244 -4.34 -2.79 2.48
C ASP A 244 -4.99 -1.80 1.51
N ILE A 245 -4.18 -1.05 0.78
CA ILE A 245 -4.63 -0.04 -0.18
C ILE A 245 -4.37 -0.58 -1.58
N ALA A 246 -5.42 -0.64 -2.39
CA ALA A 246 -5.31 -1.11 -3.77
C ALA A 246 -5.67 0.00 -4.75
N ALA A 247 -4.93 0.08 -5.85
CA ALA A 247 -5.07 1.09 -6.88
C ALA A 247 -4.93 0.52 -8.29
N ARG A 248 -5.53 1.20 -9.25
CA ARG A 248 -5.22 1.08 -10.68
C ARG A 248 -4.35 2.26 -11.08
N ILE A 249 -3.08 1.98 -11.40
CA ILE A 249 -2.07 3.01 -11.65
C ILE A 249 -1.81 3.26 -13.14
N GLY A 250 -2.29 2.38 -14.01
CA GLY A 250 -2.17 2.45 -15.46
C GLY A 250 -3.36 1.81 -16.16
N GLY A 251 -3.25 1.61 -17.47
CA GLY A 251 -4.30 0.99 -18.27
C GLY A 251 -4.68 -0.41 -17.78
N GLU A 252 -3.69 -1.25 -17.60
CA GLU A 252 -3.77 -2.65 -17.15
C GLU A 252 -2.92 -2.92 -15.90
N GLU A 253 -2.38 -1.84 -15.30
CA GLU A 253 -1.47 -1.87 -14.17
C GLU A 253 -2.21 -1.59 -12.84
N PHE A 254 -1.94 -2.41 -11.85
CA PHE A 254 -2.49 -2.32 -10.51
C PHE A 254 -1.37 -2.26 -9.48
N ALA A 255 -1.65 -1.64 -8.34
CA ALA A 255 -0.73 -1.63 -7.21
C ALA A 255 -1.47 -1.91 -5.90
N VAL A 256 -0.78 -2.56 -4.96
CA VAL A 256 -1.27 -2.77 -3.60
C VAL A 256 -0.19 -2.33 -2.63
N LEU A 257 -0.56 -1.47 -1.67
CA LEU A 257 0.25 -1.15 -0.50
C LEU A 257 -0.21 -2.05 0.64
N ALA A 258 0.72 -2.70 1.27
CA ALA A 258 0.50 -3.57 2.43
C ALA A 258 1.27 -3.01 3.64
N PRO A 259 0.63 -2.15 4.47
CA PRO A 259 1.24 -1.65 5.70
C PRO A 259 1.49 -2.78 6.71
N ASP A 260 2.50 -2.61 7.57
CA ASP A 260 2.91 -3.57 8.58
C ASP A 260 3.11 -5.00 8.00
N THR A 261 3.66 -5.07 6.78
CA THR A 261 3.84 -6.32 6.03
C THR A 261 5.26 -6.37 5.49
N ASP A 262 5.95 -7.45 5.77
CA ASP A 262 7.28 -7.75 5.24
C ASP A 262 7.20 -8.30 3.79
N GLU A 263 8.35 -8.59 3.19
CA GLU A 263 8.42 -9.13 1.84
C GLU A 263 7.71 -10.50 1.71
N HIS A 264 7.74 -11.29 2.80
CA HIS A 264 7.06 -12.57 2.89
C HIS A 264 5.55 -12.44 2.81
N GLY A 265 4.97 -11.64 3.71
CA GLY A 265 3.53 -11.38 3.71
C GLY A 265 3.05 -10.77 2.39
N ALA A 266 3.90 -9.93 1.77
CA ALA A 266 3.61 -9.34 0.48
C ALA A 266 3.63 -10.37 -0.67
N TYR A 267 4.57 -11.31 -0.65
CA TYR A 267 4.60 -12.39 -1.63
C TYR A 267 3.36 -13.30 -1.50
N VAL A 268 3.00 -13.72 -0.28
CA VAL A 268 1.75 -14.48 -0.04
C VAL A 268 0.54 -13.74 -0.57
N LEU A 269 0.46 -12.42 -0.34
CA LEU A 269 -0.63 -11.62 -0.86
C LEU A 269 -0.60 -11.56 -2.39
N ALA A 270 0.56 -11.36 -3.01
CA ALA A 270 0.72 -11.32 -4.45
C ALA A 270 0.33 -12.65 -5.11
N GLU A 271 0.78 -13.79 -4.58
CA GLU A 271 0.41 -15.12 -5.08
C GLU A 271 -1.10 -15.41 -4.89
N ARG A 272 -1.68 -14.97 -3.77
CA ARG A 272 -3.13 -15.08 -3.56
C ARG A 272 -3.91 -14.24 -4.57
N LEU A 273 -3.45 -13.02 -4.88
CA LEU A 273 -4.02 -12.17 -5.92
C LEU A 273 -3.88 -12.82 -7.30
N ARG A 274 -2.70 -13.34 -7.62
CA ARG A 274 -2.41 -14.03 -8.87
C ARG A 274 -3.37 -15.20 -9.10
N MET A 275 -3.47 -16.11 -8.12
CA MET A 275 -4.35 -17.27 -8.18
C MET A 275 -5.83 -16.86 -8.26
N ALA A 276 -6.25 -15.85 -7.50
CA ALA A 276 -7.63 -15.37 -7.54
C ALA A 276 -7.99 -14.76 -8.91
N ILE A 277 -7.06 -14.04 -9.56
CA ILE A 277 -7.27 -13.52 -10.92
C ILE A 277 -7.34 -14.68 -11.91
N GLU A 278 -6.38 -15.61 -11.90
CA GLU A 278 -6.35 -16.77 -12.76
C GLU A 278 -7.66 -17.56 -12.68
N GLN A 279 -8.10 -17.97 -11.48
CA GLN A 279 -9.37 -18.70 -11.24
C GLN A 279 -10.60 -17.91 -11.67
N THR A 280 -10.57 -16.58 -11.55
CA THR A 280 -11.70 -15.72 -11.93
C THR A 280 -11.98 -15.80 -13.43
N PHE A 281 -10.99 -16.09 -14.27
CA PHE A 281 -11.07 -16.05 -15.73
C PHE A 281 -10.90 -17.43 -16.40
N GLU A 282 -10.63 -18.51 -15.65
CA GLU A 282 -10.48 -19.87 -16.18
C GLU A 282 -11.66 -20.40 -17.02
N PRO A 283 -12.94 -20.15 -16.68
CA PRO A 283 -14.05 -20.81 -17.39
C PRO A 283 -14.63 -20.05 -18.59
N ALA A 284 -14.13 -18.88 -18.95
CA ALA A 284 -14.91 -17.94 -19.78
C ALA A 284 -14.67 -18.01 -21.30
N GLY A 285 -13.93 -18.99 -21.83
CA GLY A 285 -13.73 -19.13 -23.29
C GLY A 285 -12.95 -17.98 -23.95
N ALA A 286 -12.53 -16.98 -23.19
CA ALA A 286 -11.81 -15.79 -23.64
C ALA A 286 -10.27 -15.96 -23.64
N GLY A 287 -9.75 -17.15 -23.33
CA GLY A 287 -8.34 -17.39 -23.01
C GLY A 287 -8.07 -17.14 -21.52
N GLN A 288 -7.11 -17.86 -20.96
CA GLN A 288 -6.70 -17.73 -19.57
C GLN A 288 -6.05 -16.35 -19.36
N LEU A 289 -6.72 -15.45 -18.63
CA LEU A 289 -6.12 -14.17 -18.23
C LEU A 289 -5.36 -14.37 -16.92
N THR A 290 -4.10 -13.99 -16.93
CA THR A 290 -3.21 -14.06 -15.78
C THR A 290 -2.67 -12.67 -15.43
N ALA A 291 -1.96 -12.56 -14.32
CA ALA A 291 -1.29 -11.35 -13.91
C ALA A 291 0.13 -11.66 -13.39
N SER A 292 1.06 -10.77 -13.68
CA SER A 292 2.42 -10.79 -13.17
C SER A 292 2.60 -9.73 -12.11
N PHE A 293 3.40 -10.01 -11.07
CA PHE A 293 3.59 -9.11 -9.93
C PHE A 293 5.07 -8.91 -9.61
N GLY A 294 5.46 -7.66 -9.30
CA GLY A 294 6.73 -7.28 -8.71
C GLY A 294 6.53 -6.80 -7.28
N ILE A 295 7.39 -7.22 -6.36
CA ILE A 295 7.25 -7.00 -4.92
C ILE A 295 8.49 -6.32 -4.38
N VAL A 296 8.27 -5.33 -3.54
CA VAL A 296 9.32 -4.63 -2.79
C VAL A 296 8.86 -4.34 -1.37
N SER A 297 9.82 -4.23 -0.45
CA SER A 297 9.55 -3.93 0.95
C SER A 297 10.50 -2.86 1.47
N PHE A 298 9.96 -1.87 2.17
CA PHE A 298 10.72 -0.92 2.99
C PHE A 298 11.05 -1.58 4.34
N PRO A 299 12.27 -1.44 4.89
CA PRO A 299 13.41 -0.66 4.34
C PRO A 299 14.35 -1.48 3.42
N ILE A 300 14.10 -2.77 3.19
CA ILE A 300 15.01 -3.74 2.57
C ILE A 300 15.41 -3.32 1.15
N HIS A 301 14.42 -2.99 0.32
CA HIS A 301 14.63 -2.71 -1.12
C HIS A 301 14.82 -1.22 -1.43
N GLY A 302 14.74 -0.33 -0.43
CA GLY A 302 14.94 1.10 -0.61
C GLY A 302 14.48 1.94 0.57
N GLN A 303 15.04 3.16 0.65
CA GLN A 303 14.73 4.13 1.70
C GLN A 303 13.79 5.24 1.23
N THR A 304 13.54 5.37 -0.08
CA THR A 304 12.68 6.40 -0.67
C THR A 304 11.62 5.75 -1.55
N GLY A 305 10.48 6.45 -1.70
CA GLY A 305 9.38 5.97 -2.53
C GLY A 305 9.80 5.73 -3.98
N GLU A 306 10.63 6.62 -4.54
CA GLU A 306 11.13 6.51 -5.90
C GLU A 306 11.97 5.23 -6.12
N VAL A 307 12.91 4.94 -5.20
CA VAL A 307 13.75 3.73 -5.25
C VAL A 307 12.90 2.47 -5.13
N LEU A 308 11.91 2.46 -4.22
CA LEU A 308 11.01 1.32 -4.04
C LEU A 308 10.16 1.07 -5.30
N LEU A 309 9.56 2.10 -5.89
CA LEU A 309 8.75 1.94 -7.10
C LEU A 309 9.60 1.49 -8.29
N GLN A 310 10.81 2.05 -8.45
CA GLN A 310 11.73 1.61 -9.49
C GLN A 310 12.12 0.13 -9.33
N ALA A 311 12.38 -0.32 -8.11
CA ALA A 311 12.70 -1.71 -7.81
C ALA A 311 11.48 -2.64 -8.05
N ALA A 312 10.25 -2.19 -7.73
CA ALA A 312 9.02 -2.93 -8.01
C ALA A 312 8.78 -3.12 -9.51
N ASP A 313 9.00 -2.06 -10.31
CA ASP A 313 8.89 -2.13 -11.77
C ASP A 313 9.93 -3.09 -12.38
N GLN A 314 11.16 -3.11 -11.85
CA GLN A 314 12.18 -4.06 -12.28
C GLN A 314 11.79 -5.50 -11.95
N ALA A 315 11.25 -5.75 -10.75
CA ALA A 315 10.76 -7.07 -10.35
C ALA A 315 9.56 -7.52 -11.21
N LEU A 316 8.61 -6.61 -11.49
CA LEU A 316 7.49 -6.88 -12.40
C LEU A 316 7.96 -7.20 -13.82
N TYR A 317 8.93 -6.44 -14.32
CA TYR A 317 9.52 -6.71 -15.62
C TYR A 317 10.22 -8.09 -15.65
N ALA A 318 10.92 -8.47 -14.57
CA ALA A 318 11.49 -9.81 -14.43
C ALA A 318 10.39 -10.88 -14.43
N ALA A 319 9.28 -10.71 -13.70
CA ALA A 319 8.14 -11.61 -13.72
C ALA A 319 7.61 -11.85 -15.14
N LYS A 320 7.45 -10.78 -15.92
CA LYS A 320 7.02 -10.87 -17.32
C LYS A 320 8.03 -11.58 -18.21
N ARG A 321 9.33 -11.34 -18.00
CA ARG A 321 10.43 -11.98 -18.78
C ARG A 321 10.60 -13.45 -18.44
N LEU A 322 10.36 -13.84 -17.21
CA LEU A 322 10.47 -15.22 -16.73
C LEU A 322 9.25 -16.11 -17.10
N GLY A 323 8.34 -15.65 -17.97
CA GLY A 323 7.21 -16.44 -18.49
C GLY A 323 5.83 -16.02 -17.95
N ARG A 324 5.73 -14.85 -17.31
CA ARG A 324 4.45 -14.28 -16.80
C ARG A 324 3.79 -15.13 -15.70
N ASN A 325 2.54 -14.80 -15.32
CA ASN A 325 1.72 -15.52 -14.34
C ASN A 325 2.47 -15.87 -13.04
N ARG A 326 3.20 -14.90 -12.45
CA ARG A 326 4.01 -15.09 -11.25
C ARG A 326 4.23 -13.81 -10.47
N ALA A 327 4.64 -13.98 -9.22
CA ALA A 327 5.18 -12.91 -8.39
C ALA A 327 6.71 -13.04 -8.28
N VAL A 328 7.42 -11.91 -8.32
CA VAL A 328 8.88 -11.82 -8.14
C VAL A 328 9.17 -10.77 -7.08
N ILE A 329 9.96 -11.14 -6.08
CA ILE A 329 10.51 -10.20 -5.10
C ILE A 329 11.73 -9.52 -5.73
N SER A 330 11.87 -8.21 -5.53
CA SER A 330 13.07 -7.49 -5.96
C SER A 330 14.29 -8.01 -5.21
N SER A 331 15.36 -8.29 -5.93
CA SER A 331 16.65 -8.67 -5.36
C SER A 331 17.79 -8.01 -6.13
N ALA A 332 18.99 -8.04 -5.57
CA ALA A 332 20.18 -7.48 -6.22
C ALA A 332 20.51 -8.19 -7.56
N GLU A 333 20.05 -9.42 -7.75
CA GLU A 333 20.25 -10.22 -8.96
C GLU A 333 19.31 -9.84 -10.11
N VAL A 334 18.12 -9.30 -9.81
CA VAL A 334 17.11 -8.91 -10.81
C VAL A 334 17.69 -8.03 -11.93
N PRO A 335 18.46 -6.96 -11.65
CA PRO A 335 19.10 -6.17 -12.70
C PRO A 335 20.12 -6.99 -13.53
N GLY A 336 20.86 -7.91 -12.89
CA GLY A 336 21.82 -8.78 -13.58
C GLY A 336 21.14 -9.77 -14.52
N ILE A 337 20.00 -10.34 -14.13
CA ILE A 337 19.16 -11.21 -14.96
C ILE A 337 18.66 -10.45 -16.19
N LEU A 338 18.18 -9.23 -15.99
CA LEU A 338 17.67 -8.38 -17.08
C LEU A 338 18.77 -7.94 -18.06
N ALA A 339 19.97 -7.67 -17.57
CA ALA A 339 21.10 -7.24 -18.39
C ALA A 339 21.67 -8.36 -19.28
N ARG A 340 21.60 -9.61 -18.82
CA ARG A 340 22.14 -10.80 -19.53
C ARG A 340 21.13 -11.45 -20.47
N ALA A 341 19.85 -11.10 -20.40
CA ALA A 341 18.80 -11.66 -21.25
C ALA A 341 19.05 -11.27 -22.72
N PRO A 342 19.16 -12.24 -23.66
CA PRO A 342 19.39 -11.97 -25.07
C PRO A 342 18.25 -11.16 -25.70
N ARG A 343 18.59 -10.22 -26.57
CA ARG A 343 17.63 -9.40 -27.34
C ARG A 343 17.37 -10.04 -28.70
N GLY A 344 16.48 -11.03 -28.80
CA GLY A 344 16.20 -11.70 -30.07
C GLY A 344 14.88 -12.45 -30.13
N ARG A 345 14.41 -12.78 -31.35
CA ARG A 345 13.09 -13.31 -31.68
C ARG A 345 12.94 -14.85 -31.61
N ASP A 346 13.94 -15.58 -31.10
CA ASP A 346 13.86 -17.03 -30.94
C ASP A 346 13.53 -17.33 -29.47
N ASP A 347 12.22 -17.31 -29.15
CA ASP A 347 11.71 -17.23 -27.77
C ASP A 347 12.21 -18.37 -26.85
N SER A 348 12.20 -19.62 -27.29
CA SER A 348 12.49 -20.79 -26.41
C SER A 348 13.95 -20.88 -25.96
N ARG A 349 14.92 -20.63 -26.85
CA ARG A 349 16.36 -20.64 -26.50
C ARG A 349 16.74 -19.47 -25.59
N VAL A 350 16.10 -18.32 -25.78
CA VAL A 350 16.28 -17.14 -24.97
C VAL A 350 15.72 -17.35 -23.57
N GLU A 351 14.55 -17.99 -23.46
CA GLU A 351 13.92 -18.33 -22.19
C GLU A 351 14.78 -19.30 -21.39
N LEU A 352 15.25 -20.40 -21.99
CA LEU A 352 16.12 -21.35 -21.33
C LEU A 352 17.43 -20.72 -20.84
N ALA A 353 18.10 -19.93 -21.69
CA ALA A 353 19.33 -19.24 -21.29
C ALA A 353 19.10 -18.27 -20.11
N THR A 354 17.94 -17.63 -20.07
CA THR A 354 17.56 -16.74 -18.95
C THR A 354 17.36 -17.54 -17.66
N LEU A 355 16.69 -18.68 -17.72
CA LEU A 355 16.44 -19.54 -16.57
C LEU A 355 17.74 -20.17 -16.05
N LEU A 356 18.65 -20.60 -16.92
CA LEU A 356 19.96 -21.14 -16.53
C LEU A 356 20.82 -20.07 -15.83
N ASN A 357 20.85 -18.85 -16.37
CA ASN A 357 21.54 -17.72 -15.72
C ASN A 357 20.92 -17.36 -14.36
N LEU A 358 19.59 -17.47 -14.23
CA LEU A 358 18.90 -17.25 -12.96
C LEU A 358 19.27 -18.33 -11.95
N ALA A 359 19.28 -19.61 -12.34
CA ALA A 359 19.67 -20.70 -11.46
C ALA A 359 21.11 -20.54 -10.93
N GLU A 360 22.05 -20.12 -11.79
CA GLU A 360 23.42 -19.80 -11.37
C GLU A 360 23.50 -18.62 -10.41
N ALA A 361 22.72 -17.56 -10.64
CA ALA A 361 22.67 -16.40 -9.74
C ALA A 361 22.10 -16.77 -8.37
N LEU A 362 21.04 -17.59 -8.34
CA LEU A 362 20.43 -18.08 -7.10
C LEU A 362 21.41 -18.99 -6.32
N ASP A 363 22.16 -19.82 -7.03
CA ASP A 363 23.17 -20.69 -6.41
C ASP A 363 24.29 -19.87 -5.73
N VAL A 364 24.76 -18.79 -6.36
CA VAL A 364 25.70 -17.84 -5.73
C VAL A 364 25.09 -17.22 -4.46
N ARG A 365 23.81 -16.85 -4.51
CA ARG A 365 23.08 -16.28 -3.37
C ARG A 365 22.98 -17.25 -2.20
N ASP A 366 22.64 -18.52 -2.47
CA ASP A 366 22.30 -19.52 -1.45
C ASP A 366 23.55 -20.22 -0.89
N SER A 367 24.57 -20.49 -1.73
CA SER A 367 25.75 -21.27 -1.39
C SER A 367 27.07 -20.47 -1.44
N GLY A 368 27.03 -19.25 -1.98
CA GLY A 368 28.23 -18.43 -2.22
C GLY A 368 29.04 -18.84 -3.46
N SER A 369 28.58 -19.86 -4.23
CA SER A 369 29.25 -20.30 -5.46
C SER A 369 28.25 -20.79 -6.51
N ALA A 370 28.50 -20.53 -7.79
CA ALA A 370 27.66 -21.00 -8.91
C ALA A 370 27.92 -22.47 -9.31
N THR A 371 28.30 -23.34 -8.37
CA THR A 371 28.76 -24.71 -8.71
C THR A 371 27.79 -25.81 -8.31
N HIS A 372 26.88 -25.55 -7.36
CA HIS A 372 25.95 -26.55 -6.88
C HIS A 372 24.98 -26.99 -7.99
N CYS A 373 24.26 -26.08 -8.60
CA CYS A 373 23.30 -26.39 -9.66
C CYS A 373 23.97 -27.11 -10.84
N GLN A 374 25.18 -26.72 -11.24
CA GLN A 374 25.94 -27.37 -12.28
C GLN A 374 26.35 -28.79 -11.91
N ARG A 375 26.75 -29.06 -10.65
CA ARG A 375 27.10 -30.39 -10.14
C ARG A 375 25.88 -31.30 -10.05
N VAL A 376 24.74 -30.79 -9.55
CA VAL A 376 23.47 -31.53 -9.53
C VAL A 376 23.08 -31.94 -10.94
N GLY A 377 23.14 -31.02 -11.92
CA GLY A 377 22.91 -31.34 -13.33
C GLY A 377 23.82 -32.43 -13.86
N ARG A 378 25.12 -32.39 -13.50
CA ARG A 378 26.10 -33.41 -13.91
C ARG A 378 25.82 -34.79 -13.28
N TYR A 379 25.51 -34.85 -11.98
CA TYR A 379 25.16 -36.14 -11.34
C TYR A 379 23.85 -36.68 -11.91
N ALA A 380 22.86 -35.85 -12.16
CA ALA A 380 21.61 -36.23 -12.79
C ALA A 380 21.85 -36.83 -14.20
N GLU A 381 22.74 -36.21 -15.00
CA GLU A 381 23.18 -36.75 -16.31
C GLU A 381 23.81 -38.13 -16.18
N LEU A 382 24.75 -38.30 -15.24
CA LEU A 382 25.45 -39.59 -15.03
C LEU A 382 24.48 -40.71 -14.63
N ILE A 383 23.55 -40.40 -13.70
CA ILE A 383 22.51 -41.33 -13.26
C ILE A 383 21.60 -41.72 -14.43
N ALA A 384 21.12 -40.75 -15.20
CA ALA A 384 20.22 -40.96 -16.33
C ALA A 384 20.87 -41.84 -17.41
N ARG A 385 22.18 -41.66 -17.70
CA ARG A 385 22.94 -42.50 -18.61
C ARG A 385 23.09 -43.92 -18.09
N GLU A 386 23.41 -44.12 -16.82
CA GLU A 386 23.55 -45.44 -16.19
C GLU A 386 22.21 -46.20 -16.19
N LEU A 387 21.10 -45.50 -16.03
CA LEU A 387 19.76 -46.08 -16.14
C LEU A 387 19.32 -46.35 -17.59
N GLY A 388 20.13 -45.99 -18.60
CA GLY A 388 19.87 -46.26 -20.00
C GLY A 388 18.83 -45.36 -20.65
N LEU A 389 18.62 -44.14 -20.15
CA LEU A 389 17.72 -43.17 -20.77
C LEU A 389 18.24 -42.75 -22.16
N PRO A 390 17.34 -42.43 -23.12
CA PRO A 390 17.75 -41.96 -24.43
C PRO A 390 18.47 -40.59 -24.33
N PRO A 391 19.39 -40.27 -25.29
CA PRO A 391 20.24 -39.09 -25.22
C PRO A 391 19.49 -37.78 -25.01
N ASP A 392 18.34 -37.61 -25.64
CA ASP A 392 17.52 -36.42 -25.50
C ASP A 392 16.93 -36.29 -24.07
N ALA A 393 16.49 -37.39 -23.46
CA ALA A 393 16.03 -37.41 -22.07
C ALA A 393 17.19 -37.16 -21.09
N VAL A 394 18.37 -37.68 -21.34
CA VAL A 394 19.58 -37.41 -20.54
C VAL A 394 19.89 -35.91 -20.49
N GLU A 395 19.87 -35.22 -21.65
CA GLU A 395 20.11 -33.77 -21.69
C GLU A 395 19.02 -33.00 -20.97
N ARG A 396 17.74 -33.38 -21.10
CA ARG A 396 16.63 -32.77 -20.38
C ARG A 396 16.74 -32.98 -18.88
N VAL A 397 17.13 -34.15 -18.41
CA VAL A 397 17.39 -34.44 -16.99
C VAL A 397 18.55 -33.58 -16.46
N ARG A 398 19.63 -33.43 -17.26
CA ARG A 398 20.74 -32.53 -16.91
C ARG A 398 20.27 -31.07 -16.73
N ILE A 399 19.46 -30.54 -17.65
CA ILE A 399 18.87 -29.22 -17.57
C ILE A 399 17.97 -29.11 -16.34
N ALA A 400 17.13 -30.11 -16.07
CA ALA A 400 16.29 -30.18 -14.89
C ALA A 400 17.11 -30.10 -13.59
N GLY A 401 18.26 -30.82 -13.53
CA GLY A 401 19.18 -30.75 -12.39
C GLY A 401 19.77 -29.34 -12.17
N ILE A 402 20.06 -28.60 -13.25
CA ILE A 402 20.52 -27.20 -13.11
C ILE A 402 19.39 -26.31 -12.62
N LEU A 403 18.16 -26.56 -13.04
CA LEU A 403 17.01 -25.70 -12.78
C LEU A 403 16.18 -26.11 -11.53
N HIS A 404 16.51 -27.22 -10.84
CA HIS A 404 15.65 -27.79 -9.79
C HIS A 404 15.25 -26.78 -8.71
N ASP A 405 16.16 -25.91 -8.35
CA ASP A 405 15.98 -24.88 -7.30
C ASP A 405 15.67 -23.48 -7.85
N VAL A 406 15.39 -23.32 -9.15
CA VAL A 406 15.12 -22.00 -9.76
C VAL A 406 13.93 -21.27 -9.11
N GLY A 407 12.98 -22.03 -8.53
CA GLY A 407 11.84 -21.49 -7.80
C GLY A 407 12.19 -20.83 -6.47
N ARG A 408 13.41 -20.97 -5.96
CA ARG A 408 13.90 -20.23 -4.78
C ARG A 408 14.00 -18.72 -5.01
N VAL A 409 13.81 -18.25 -6.23
CA VAL A 409 13.61 -16.82 -6.53
C VAL A 409 12.44 -16.22 -5.73
N GLY A 410 11.47 -17.05 -5.33
CA GLY A 410 10.34 -16.66 -4.48
C GLY A 410 10.59 -16.81 -2.98
N VAL A 411 11.78 -17.27 -2.55
CA VAL A 411 12.10 -17.47 -1.13
C VAL A 411 12.90 -16.29 -0.61
N PRO A 412 12.49 -15.64 0.50
CA PRO A 412 13.20 -14.51 1.10
C PRO A 412 14.64 -14.84 1.51
N ASP A 413 15.55 -13.90 1.31
CA ASP A 413 16.98 -14.04 1.65
C ASP A 413 17.23 -14.33 3.12
N GLU A 414 16.39 -13.76 4.00
CA GLU A 414 16.46 -13.99 5.45
C GLU A 414 16.22 -15.45 5.82
N LEU A 415 15.35 -16.13 5.08
CA LEU A 415 15.04 -17.55 5.29
C LEU A 415 16.15 -18.46 4.77
N LEU A 416 16.68 -18.17 3.59
CA LEU A 416 17.79 -18.92 2.99
C LEU A 416 19.06 -18.83 3.84
N ASN A 417 19.31 -17.68 4.47
CA ASN A 417 20.49 -17.42 5.30
C ASN A 417 20.24 -17.65 6.80
N LYS A 418 19.09 -18.17 7.22
CA LYS A 418 18.73 -18.34 8.62
C LYS A 418 19.66 -19.34 9.32
N ARG A 419 20.33 -18.89 10.41
CA ARG A 419 21.16 -19.73 11.26
C ARG A 419 20.35 -20.43 12.35
N GLY A 420 19.42 -21.29 11.99
CA GLY A 420 18.61 -21.99 12.99
C GLY A 420 17.49 -22.79 12.33
N PRO A 421 16.70 -23.56 13.11
CA PRO A 421 15.58 -24.30 12.56
C PRO A 421 14.52 -23.33 12.02
N LEU A 422 13.90 -23.73 10.90
CA LEU A 422 12.76 -23.02 10.34
C LEU A 422 11.51 -23.33 11.19
N THR A 423 10.63 -22.34 11.35
CA THR A 423 9.29 -22.53 11.90
C THR A 423 8.38 -23.21 10.87
N ASP A 424 7.19 -23.67 11.28
CA ASP A 424 6.23 -24.33 10.37
C ASP A 424 5.80 -23.39 9.23
N ASP A 425 5.62 -22.09 9.51
CA ASP A 425 5.29 -21.08 8.50
C ASP A 425 6.45 -20.86 7.52
N GLU A 426 7.68 -20.82 8.01
CA GLU A 426 8.90 -20.70 7.21
C GLU A 426 9.14 -21.95 6.35
N TRP A 427 8.81 -23.15 6.86
CA TRP A 427 8.81 -24.37 6.06
C TRP A 427 7.84 -24.32 4.88
N GLY A 428 6.68 -23.66 5.05
CA GLY A 428 5.73 -23.43 3.97
C GLY A 428 6.35 -22.72 2.76
N TRP A 429 7.32 -21.83 3.00
CA TRP A 429 8.08 -21.15 1.93
C TRP A 429 9.03 -22.09 1.21
N MET A 430 9.85 -22.78 1.99
CA MET A 430 10.78 -23.75 1.39
C MET A 430 10.04 -24.81 0.57
N HIS A 431 8.87 -25.25 1.04
CA HIS A 431 8.04 -26.21 0.33
C HIS A 431 7.33 -25.65 -0.92
N SER A 432 7.30 -24.32 -1.10
CA SER A 432 6.66 -23.70 -2.26
C SER A 432 7.54 -23.62 -3.50
N HIS A 433 8.90 -23.66 -3.35
CA HIS A 433 9.82 -23.47 -4.48
C HIS A 433 9.66 -24.47 -5.62
N PRO A 434 9.34 -25.77 -5.42
CA PRO A 434 9.14 -26.67 -6.53
C PRO A 434 7.98 -26.24 -7.43
N ALA A 435 6.88 -25.80 -6.81
CA ALA A 435 5.71 -25.32 -7.54
C ALA A 435 6.00 -23.98 -8.26
N VAL A 436 6.80 -23.09 -7.66
CA VAL A 436 7.26 -21.85 -8.31
C VAL A 436 8.13 -22.20 -9.52
N GLY A 437 9.12 -23.06 -9.35
CA GLY A 437 10.02 -23.50 -10.43
C GLY A 437 9.28 -24.19 -11.58
N ALA A 438 8.34 -25.09 -11.29
CA ALA A 438 7.52 -25.75 -12.30
C ALA A 438 6.74 -24.73 -13.15
N ARG A 439 6.06 -23.75 -12.51
CA ARG A 439 5.33 -22.70 -13.23
C ARG A 439 6.22 -21.84 -14.13
N MET A 440 7.51 -21.70 -13.78
CA MET A 440 8.46 -20.97 -14.64
C MET A 440 8.70 -21.67 -15.98
N LEU A 441 8.39 -22.93 -16.08
CA LEU A 441 8.60 -23.77 -17.27
C LEU A 441 7.31 -24.14 -18.01
N ASP A 442 6.12 -24.00 -17.39
CA ASP A 442 4.83 -24.43 -17.95
C ASP A 442 4.51 -23.84 -19.33
N THR A 443 4.97 -22.63 -19.62
CA THR A 443 4.71 -21.93 -20.89
C THR A 443 5.80 -22.15 -21.95
N THR A 444 6.82 -22.95 -21.63
CA THR A 444 7.98 -23.22 -22.48
C THR A 444 7.88 -24.61 -23.11
N GLU A 445 8.78 -24.94 -24.06
CA GLU A 445 8.95 -26.32 -24.58
C GLU A 445 9.51 -27.31 -23.54
N PHE A 446 9.75 -26.84 -22.30
CA PHE A 446 10.34 -27.58 -21.18
C PHE A 446 9.30 -27.88 -20.07
N GLY A 447 8.00 -27.94 -20.41
CA GLY A 447 6.95 -28.19 -19.44
C GLY A 447 7.05 -29.53 -18.71
N ASP A 448 7.64 -30.59 -19.36
CA ASP A 448 7.97 -31.85 -18.72
C ASP A 448 9.05 -31.71 -17.65
N ILE A 449 10.09 -30.88 -17.87
CA ILE A 449 11.07 -30.51 -16.85
C ILE A 449 10.39 -29.85 -15.65
N GLY A 450 9.38 -29.02 -15.90
CA GLY A 450 8.56 -28.41 -14.84
C GLY A 450 7.91 -29.46 -13.93
N GLN A 451 7.37 -30.53 -14.49
CA GLN A 451 6.79 -31.65 -13.72
C GLN A 451 7.84 -32.39 -12.87
N TRP A 452 9.05 -32.59 -13.41
CA TRP A 452 10.13 -33.21 -12.67
C TRP A 452 10.63 -32.33 -11.52
N ILE A 453 10.74 -31.02 -11.76
CA ILE A 453 11.07 -30.03 -10.71
C ILE A 453 9.96 -29.97 -9.65
N LEU A 454 8.68 -30.03 -10.04
CA LEU A 454 7.59 -30.06 -9.07
C LEU A 454 7.72 -31.22 -8.09
N ALA A 455 8.14 -32.41 -8.58
CA ALA A 455 8.16 -33.65 -7.82
C ALA A 455 9.53 -34.00 -7.22
N HIS A 456 10.59 -33.19 -7.38
CA HIS A 456 11.96 -33.59 -6.97
C HIS A 456 12.16 -33.72 -5.45
N HIS A 457 11.22 -33.23 -4.64
CA HIS A 457 11.19 -33.44 -3.20
C HIS A 457 10.13 -34.47 -2.76
N GLU A 458 9.48 -35.13 -3.72
CA GLU A 458 8.63 -36.27 -3.39
C GLU A 458 9.47 -37.48 -2.98
N ARG A 459 8.89 -38.35 -2.18
CA ARG A 459 9.58 -39.49 -1.58
C ARG A 459 8.81 -40.76 -1.80
N PRO A 460 9.47 -41.90 -2.09
CA PRO A 460 8.80 -43.18 -2.24
C PRO A 460 7.89 -43.58 -1.07
N ASP A 461 8.19 -43.11 0.16
CA ASP A 461 7.41 -43.40 1.34
C ASP A 461 6.18 -42.48 1.51
N GLY A 462 5.86 -41.61 0.53
CA GLY A 462 4.73 -40.69 0.54
C GLY A 462 4.85 -39.53 1.54
N LYS A 463 6.05 -39.30 2.12
CA LYS A 463 6.32 -38.22 3.09
C LYS A 463 7.02 -37.02 2.46
N GLY A 464 7.00 -36.94 1.15
CA GLY A 464 7.54 -35.85 0.38
C GLY A 464 6.56 -34.67 0.25
N TYR A 465 6.93 -33.69 -0.53
CA TYR A 465 6.13 -32.52 -0.86
C TYR A 465 6.34 -32.09 -2.33
N PRO A 466 5.41 -31.34 -2.94
CA PRO A 466 4.19 -30.76 -2.37
C PRO A 466 2.98 -31.72 -2.41
N GLY A 467 3.00 -32.80 -3.19
CA GLY A 467 1.85 -33.68 -3.44
C GLY A 467 1.75 -34.87 -2.47
N GLY A 468 2.83 -35.25 -1.80
CA GLY A 468 2.88 -36.48 -0.98
C GLY A 468 2.75 -37.74 -1.84
N LEU A 469 3.31 -37.72 -3.08
CA LEU A 469 3.25 -38.82 -4.03
C LEU A 469 4.00 -40.05 -3.52
N ALA A 470 3.43 -41.24 -3.77
CA ALA A 470 4.09 -42.52 -3.44
C ALA A 470 4.95 -43.04 -4.61
N ALA A 471 5.78 -44.06 -4.37
CA ALA A 471 6.81 -44.54 -5.27
C ALA A 471 6.44 -44.62 -6.76
N ASP A 472 5.28 -45.21 -7.09
CA ASP A 472 4.84 -45.39 -8.48
C ASP A 472 4.29 -44.12 -9.15
N GLU A 473 4.01 -43.10 -8.36
CA GLU A 473 3.46 -41.80 -8.80
C GLU A 473 4.56 -40.78 -9.07
N VAL A 474 5.78 -40.98 -8.51
CA VAL A 474 6.91 -40.05 -8.67
C VAL A 474 7.58 -40.31 -10.01
N PRO A 475 7.73 -39.31 -10.89
CA PRO A 475 8.48 -39.45 -12.13
C PRO A 475 9.94 -39.94 -11.86
N LEU A 476 10.45 -40.86 -12.69
CA LEU A 476 11.80 -41.36 -12.55
C LEU A 476 12.84 -40.23 -12.57
N GLU A 477 12.61 -39.24 -13.44
CA GLU A 477 13.48 -38.08 -13.59
C GLU A 477 13.50 -37.23 -12.31
N ALA A 478 12.36 -37.05 -11.64
CA ALA A 478 12.28 -36.36 -10.35
C ALA A 478 13.08 -37.15 -9.26
N SER A 479 12.97 -38.48 -9.26
CA SER A 479 13.77 -39.31 -8.35
C SER A 479 15.28 -39.21 -8.64
N ILE A 480 15.67 -39.04 -9.91
CA ILE A 480 17.07 -38.78 -10.31
C ILE A 480 17.53 -37.43 -9.72
N LEU A 481 16.72 -36.38 -9.81
CA LEU A 481 17.05 -35.08 -9.25
C LEU A 481 17.22 -35.15 -7.73
N ALA A 482 16.31 -35.83 -7.02
CA ALA A 482 16.35 -35.98 -5.56
C ALA A 482 17.66 -36.66 -5.08
N VAL A 483 18.10 -37.70 -5.76
CA VAL A 483 19.33 -38.40 -5.41
C VAL A 483 20.58 -37.60 -5.79
N ALA A 484 20.56 -36.92 -6.94
CA ALA A 484 21.67 -36.08 -7.41
C ALA A 484 21.90 -34.90 -6.46
N ASP A 485 20.82 -34.19 -6.05
CA ASP A 485 20.88 -33.10 -5.09
C ASP A 485 21.37 -33.58 -3.71
N ALA A 486 20.81 -34.67 -3.19
CA ALA A 486 21.23 -35.23 -1.91
C ALA A 486 22.70 -35.62 -1.88
N TYR A 487 23.21 -36.25 -2.95
CA TYR A 487 24.61 -36.63 -3.06
C TYR A 487 25.53 -35.41 -3.12
N GLU A 488 25.19 -34.42 -3.94
CA GLU A 488 25.93 -33.17 -4.03
C GLU A 488 25.94 -32.46 -2.67
N ALA A 489 24.77 -32.32 -2.03
CA ALA A 489 24.63 -31.67 -0.73
C ALA A 489 25.46 -32.35 0.37
N MET A 490 25.69 -33.68 0.28
CA MET A 490 26.54 -34.42 1.23
C MET A 490 28.03 -34.27 0.96
N THR A 491 28.43 -34.18 -0.30
CA THR A 491 29.84 -34.22 -0.75
C THR A 491 30.44 -32.85 -1.04
N ALA A 492 29.61 -31.78 -1.12
CA ALA A 492 30.08 -30.41 -1.32
C ALA A 492 30.60 -29.79 -0.02
N ASP A 493 31.59 -28.91 -0.14
CA ASP A 493 32.07 -28.05 0.92
C ASP A 493 31.03 -26.92 1.14
N ARG A 494 30.53 -26.80 2.37
CA ARG A 494 29.53 -25.74 2.74
C ARG A 494 30.02 -24.96 3.94
N PRO A 495 29.67 -23.67 4.07
CA PRO A 495 30.17 -22.79 5.14
C PRO A 495 29.93 -23.30 6.56
N TYR A 496 28.98 -24.21 6.75
CA TYR A 496 28.53 -24.69 8.07
C TYR A 496 28.69 -26.20 8.29
N ARG A 497 29.20 -26.94 7.30
CA ARG A 497 29.34 -28.39 7.37
C ARG A 497 30.54 -28.89 6.53
N GLN A 498 31.40 -29.73 7.13
CA GLN A 498 32.42 -30.41 6.37
C GLN A 498 31.79 -31.46 5.43
N PRO A 499 32.29 -31.59 4.21
CA PRO A 499 31.83 -32.61 3.26
C PRO A 499 32.02 -34.02 3.83
N LEU A 500 31.04 -34.88 3.57
CA LEU A 500 31.22 -36.33 3.79
C LEU A 500 32.18 -36.87 2.72
N ASP A 501 32.97 -37.85 3.12
CA ASP A 501 33.71 -38.59 2.10
C ASP A 501 32.73 -39.41 1.21
N PRO A 502 33.09 -39.70 -0.05
CA PRO A 502 32.20 -40.42 -0.99
C PRO A 502 31.66 -41.75 -0.46
N VAL A 503 32.41 -42.47 0.37
CA VAL A 503 31.98 -43.74 0.96
C VAL A 503 30.88 -43.51 1.97
N ALA A 504 31.05 -42.56 2.86
CA ALA A 504 30.03 -42.21 3.85
C ALA A 504 28.74 -41.64 3.20
N ALA A 505 28.86 -40.82 2.15
CA ALA A 505 27.72 -40.36 1.38
C ALA A 505 26.98 -41.53 0.68
N SER A 506 27.71 -42.47 0.13
CA SER A 506 27.15 -43.69 -0.48
C SER A 506 26.40 -44.55 0.52
N GLU A 507 26.91 -44.69 1.76
CA GLU A 507 26.24 -45.43 2.82
C GLU A 507 24.93 -44.75 3.27
N GLU A 508 24.91 -43.41 3.29
CA GLU A 508 23.72 -42.67 3.62
C GLU A 508 22.62 -42.83 2.56
N LEU A 509 22.98 -42.79 1.27
CA LEU A 509 22.04 -43.07 0.19
C LEU A 509 21.46 -44.50 0.29
N ARG A 510 22.30 -45.52 0.57
CA ARG A 510 21.82 -46.91 0.78
C ARG A 510 20.83 -47.01 1.94
N ARG A 511 21.05 -46.29 3.05
CA ARG A 511 20.13 -46.28 4.20
C ARG A 511 18.78 -45.64 3.86
N GLY A 512 18.76 -44.67 2.94
CA GLY A 512 17.57 -44.01 2.45
C GLY A 512 16.83 -44.73 1.34
N ALA A 513 17.45 -45.74 0.69
CA ALA A 513 16.85 -46.45 -0.44
C ALA A 513 15.53 -47.14 -0.08
N GLY A 514 14.55 -47.08 -0.97
CA GLY A 514 13.19 -47.58 -0.77
C GLY A 514 12.31 -46.78 0.19
N ARG A 515 12.83 -45.71 0.82
CA ARG A 515 12.10 -44.86 1.75
C ARG A 515 12.16 -43.37 1.35
N GLN A 516 13.36 -42.81 1.39
CA GLN A 516 13.61 -41.41 1.01
C GLN A 516 13.93 -41.32 -0.49
N PHE A 517 14.61 -42.32 -1.04
CA PHE A 517 15.11 -42.33 -2.41
C PHE A 517 14.64 -43.59 -3.16
N ASP A 518 14.44 -43.47 -4.47
CA ASP A 518 14.19 -44.64 -5.35
C ASP A 518 15.43 -45.56 -5.36
N GLU A 519 15.21 -46.83 -5.05
CA GLU A 519 16.28 -47.83 -4.92
C GLU A 519 17.08 -48.01 -6.23
N ARG A 520 16.37 -47.97 -7.38
CA ARG A 520 17.01 -48.10 -8.71
C ARG A 520 17.94 -46.93 -9.01
N VAL A 521 17.56 -45.73 -8.59
CA VAL A 521 18.32 -44.50 -8.78
C VAL A 521 19.53 -44.47 -7.85
N VAL A 522 19.37 -44.94 -6.61
CA VAL A 522 20.48 -45.10 -5.66
C VAL A 522 21.51 -46.12 -6.21
N ASP A 523 21.05 -47.25 -6.71
CA ASP A 523 21.95 -48.23 -7.31
C ASP A 523 22.71 -47.68 -8.53
N ALA A 524 22.07 -46.84 -9.34
CA ALA A 524 22.68 -46.20 -10.49
C ALA A 524 23.80 -45.22 -10.10
N ILE A 525 23.53 -44.30 -9.14
CA ILE A 525 24.55 -43.34 -8.71
C ILE A 525 25.75 -44.05 -8.08
N LEU A 526 25.54 -45.12 -7.30
CA LEU A 526 26.60 -45.87 -6.64
C LEU A 526 27.54 -46.63 -7.61
N ARG A 527 27.18 -46.74 -8.89
CA ARG A 527 28.04 -47.30 -9.94
C ARG A 527 28.88 -46.23 -10.64
N VAL A 528 28.51 -44.94 -10.53
CA VAL A 528 29.13 -43.88 -11.32
C VAL A 528 29.91 -42.86 -10.49
N VAL A 529 29.85 -42.94 -9.13
CA VAL A 529 30.57 -42.06 -8.19
C VAL A 529 31.69 -42.75 -7.43
#